data_a6d424a09b79c00908fa90518d35e718
#
_entry.id   a6d424a09b79c00908fa90518d35e718
#
_cell.length_a   1.000
_cell.length_b   1.000
_cell.length_c   1.000
_cell.angle_alpha   90.00
_cell.angle_beta   90.00
_cell.angle_gamma   90.00
#
_symmetry.space_group_name_H-M   'P 1'
#
loop_
_entity.id
_entity.type
_entity.pdbx_description
1 polymer ?
#
loop_
_entity_poly.entity_id
_entity_poly.type
_entity_poly.pdbx_seq_one_letter_code
_entity_poly.pdbx_strand_id
1 'polypeptide(L)'
;NRSALEHLCFSRELNVSAESGLGSMKVKEYLRTASIYYRDWDSAMAERLVDLFELPVKKRMSKLSKGMLSMVTIIVAMASKAAFTFLDEPVAGLDVVAREQFYKLLIEEYTETGRTFVISTHIIEEAADVLEEVIILKDGKVLLEADTQALVDSARYVSGKAEDVDAATAGLETHHPEISGRAKSVTVLLKPGQSLPAG
;
A
#
# COMPACT_ATOMS: atom_id res chain seq x y z
N ASN A 1 -22.35 11.14 10.69
CA ASN A 1 -23.29 11.59 9.66
C ASN A 1 -23.39 10.47 8.61
N ARG A 2 -24.61 9.90 8.40
CA ARG A 2 -24.82 8.75 7.50
C ARG A 2 -24.39 9.06 6.05
N SER A 3 -24.59 10.30 5.61
CA SER A 3 -24.18 10.79 4.30
C SER A 3 -22.65 10.72 4.07
N ALA A 4 -21.82 10.92 5.09
CA ALA A 4 -20.37 10.83 4.92
C ALA A 4 -19.89 9.38 4.71
N LEU A 5 -20.58 8.39 5.31
CA LEU A 5 -20.21 6.98 5.17
C LEU A 5 -20.46 6.42 3.76
N GLU A 6 -21.35 7.04 2.99
CA GLU A 6 -21.64 6.64 1.61
C GLU A 6 -20.46 6.90 0.66
N HIS A 7 -19.53 7.78 1.06
CA HIS A 7 -18.33 8.14 0.29
C HIS A 7 -17.07 7.42 0.75
N LEU A 8 -17.18 6.51 1.73
CA LEU A 8 -16.04 5.82 2.32
C LEU A 8 -16.06 4.33 1.99
N CYS A 9 -14.92 3.81 1.57
CA CYS A 9 -14.65 2.38 1.55
C CYS A 9 -13.49 2.08 2.50
N PHE A 10 -13.67 1.11 3.39
CA PHE A 10 -12.63 0.63 4.27
C PHE A 10 -12.36 -0.85 4.00
N SER A 11 -11.24 -1.12 3.38
CA SER A 11 -10.79 -2.47 3.04
C SER A 11 -9.66 -2.88 3.98
N ARG A 12 -9.92 -3.87 4.81
CA ARG A 12 -8.97 -4.44 5.76
C ARG A 12 -8.74 -5.91 5.49
N GLU A 13 -7.70 -6.47 6.09
CA GLU A 13 -7.48 -7.91 6.08
C GLU A 13 -8.71 -8.65 6.63
N LEU A 14 -9.20 -9.63 5.84
CA LEU A 14 -10.35 -10.44 6.24
C LEU A 14 -9.88 -11.62 7.10
N ASN A 15 -10.26 -11.61 8.37
CA ASN A 15 -10.10 -12.78 9.23
C ASN A 15 -11.33 -13.68 9.08
N VAL A 16 -11.18 -14.77 8.35
CA VAL A 16 -12.29 -15.65 7.97
C VAL A 16 -12.09 -17.04 8.58
N SER A 17 -12.86 -17.37 9.62
CA SER A 17 -12.95 -18.74 10.14
C SER A 17 -14.09 -19.51 9.47
N ALA A 18 -13.99 -20.85 9.47
CA ALA A 18 -15.04 -21.71 8.91
C ALA A 18 -16.37 -21.58 9.67
N GLU A 19 -16.34 -21.17 10.94
CA GLU A 19 -17.48 -21.01 11.83
C GLU A 19 -18.12 -19.62 11.73
N SER A 20 -17.41 -18.64 11.14
CA SER A 20 -17.96 -17.31 10.93
C SER A 20 -19.03 -17.32 9.81
N GLY A 21 -20.05 -16.48 9.93
CA GLY A 21 -21.04 -16.28 8.87
C GLY A 21 -20.37 -15.88 7.54
N LEU A 22 -19.33 -15.06 7.62
CA LEU A 22 -18.51 -14.67 6.47
C LEU A 22 -17.76 -15.86 5.86
N GLY A 23 -17.21 -16.76 6.69
CA GLY A 23 -16.47 -17.94 6.22
C GLY A 23 -17.31 -18.95 5.46
N SER A 24 -18.59 -19.06 5.77
CA SER A 24 -19.52 -19.95 5.09
C SER A 24 -20.01 -19.41 3.74
N MET A 25 -19.94 -18.10 3.54
CA MET A 25 -20.37 -17.39 2.33
C MET A 25 -19.46 -17.69 1.14
N LYS A 26 -20.00 -17.80 -0.05
CA LYS A 26 -19.21 -17.88 -1.30
C LYS A 26 -18.71 -16.49 -1.71
N VAL A 27 -17.59 -16.45 -2.44
CA VAL A 27 -17.04 -15.19 -2.97
C VAL A 27 -18.10 -14.37 -3.72
N LYS A 28 -18.84 -15.00 -4.63
CA LYS A 28 -19.92 -14.32 -5.38
C LYS A 28 -21.01 -13.72 -4.50
N GLU A 29 -21.33 -14.37 -3.37
CA GLU A 29 -22.33 -13.89 -2.43
C GLU A 29 -21.79 -12.69 -1.64
N TYR A 30 -20.52 -12.74 -1.28
CA TYR A 30 -19.84 -11.62 -0.62
C TYR A 30 -19.77 -10.38 -1.54
N LEU A 31 -19.33 -10.54 -2.79
CA LEU A 31 -19.29 -9.45 -3.77
C LEU A 31 -20.68 -8.87 -4.05
N ARG A 32 -21.71 -9.74 -4.15
CA ARG A 32 -23.11 -9.30 -4.27
C ARG A 32 -23.56 -8.52 -3.03
N THR A 33 -23.18 -8.94 -1.83
CA THR A 33 -23.49 -8.20 -0.61
C THR A 33 -22.82 -6.84 -0.63
N ALA A 34 -21.53 -6.77 -1.00
CA ALA A 34 -20.82 -5.50 -1.13
C ALA A 34 -21.52 -4.56 -2.13
N SER A 35 -21.99 -5.06 -3.27
CA SER A 35 -22.66 -4.24 -4.29
C SER A 35 -23.97 -3.59 -3.81
N ILE A 36 -24.59 -4.12 -2.75
CA ILE A 36 -25.79 -3.52 -2.15
C ILE A 36 -25.44 -2.35 -1.22
N TYR A 37 -24.24 -2.39 -0.62
CA TYR A 37 -23.78 -1.35 0.32
C TYR A 37 -23.23 -0.12 -0.37
N TYR A 38 -22.56 -0.28 -1.53
CA TYR A 38 -21.92 0.82 -2.24
C TYR A 38 -22.84 1.33 -3.35
N ARG A 39 -23.23 2.60 -3.24
CA ARG A 39 -24.19 3.24 -4.14
C ARG A 39 -23.72 3.26 -5.58
N ASP A 40 -22.43 3.56 -5.77
CA ASP A 40 -21.82 3.76 -7.08
C ASP A 40 -21.04 2.52 -7.54
N TRP A 41 -21.48 1.34 -7.06
CA TRP A 41 -20.83 0.06 -7.37
C TRP A 41 -20.68 -0.20 -8.86
N ASP A 42 -19.44 -0.42 -9.29
CA ASP A 42 -19.09 -0.77 -10.66
C ASP A 42 -19.03 -2.29 -10.84
N SER A 43 -20.12 -2.87 -11.35
CA SER A 43 -20.22 -4.30 -11.60
C SER A 43 -19.25 -4.78 -12.69
N ALA A 44 -19.03 -3.96 -13.73
CA ALA A 44 -18.13 -4.32 -14.83
C ALA A 44 -16.67 -4.38 -14.33
N MET A 45 -16.26 -3.43 -13.49
CA MET A 45 -14.97 -3.47 -12.82
C MET A 45 -14.83 -4.72 -11.94
N ALA A 46 -15.84 -5.03 -11.11
CA ALA A 46 -15.80 -6.21 -10.25
C ALA A 46 -15.63 -7.51 -11.07
N GLU A 47 -16.38 -7.67 -12.15
CA GLU A 47 -16.28 -8.83 -13.06
C GLU A 47 -14.90 -8.89 -13.72
N ARG A 48 -14.40 -7.77 -14.27
CA ARG A 48 -13.07 -7.69 -14.87
C ARG A 48 -11.97 -8.10 -13.88
N LEU A 49 -12.05 -7.66 -12.63
CA LEU A 49 -11.04 -7.98 -11.61
C LEU A 49 -11.16 -9.43 -11.10
N VAL A 50 -12.36 -10.00 -11.05
CA VAL A 50 -12.56 -11.43 -10.76
C VAL A 50 -11.85 -12.28 -11.81
N ASP A 51 -11.98 -11.92 -13.10
CA ASP A 51 -11.34 -12.63 -14.20
C ASP A 51 -9.82 -12.41 -14.20
N LEU A 52 -9.36 -11.17 -13.98
CA LEU A 52 -7.93 -10.82 -13.92
C LEU A 52 -7.18 -11.61 -12.85
N PHE A 53 -7.78 -11.75 -11.67
CA PHE A 53 -7.20 -12.48 -10.54
C PHE A 53 -7.54 -13.96 -10.54
N GLU A 54 -8.24 -14.45 -11.56
CA GLU A 54 -8.70 -15.85 -11.67
C GLU A 54 -9.40 -16.36 -10.40
N LEU A 55 -10.20 -15.47 -9.77
CA LEU A 55 -10.76 -15.71 -8.45
C LEU A 55 -11.89 -16.76 -8.49
N PRO A 56 -11.82 -17.83 -7.67
CA PRO A 56 -12.82 -18.91 -7.71
C PRO A 56 -14.13 -18.49 -7.02
N VAL A 57 -15.00 -17.74 -7.72
CA VAL A 57 -16.22 -17.11 -7.17
C VAL A 57 -17.23 -18.07 -6.53
N LYS A 58 -17.19 -19.38 -6.86
CA LYS A 58 -18.04 -20.41 -6.28
C LYS A 58 -17.48 -20.99 -4.98
N LYS A 59 -16.23 -20.71 -4.65
CA LYS A 59 -15.54 -21.20 -3.44
C LYS A 59 -15.99 -20.42 -2.21
N ARG A 60 -16.00 -21.07 -1.05
CA ARG A 60 -16.31 -20.40 0.23
C ARG A 60 -15.12 -19.52 0.66
N MET A 61 -15.41 -18.39 1.32
CA MET A 61 -14.41 -17.46 1.82
C MET A 61 -13.40 -18.15 2.74
N SER A 62 -13.84 -19.04 3.64
CA SER A 62 -12.98 -19.82 4.55
C SER A 62 -12.04 -20.82 3.86
N LYS A 63 -12.19 -21.02 2.55
CA LYS A 63 -11.34 -21.93 1.75
C LYS A 63 -10.37 -21.19 0.82
N LEU A 64 -10.34 -19.87 0.91
CA LEU A 64 -9.40 -19.03 0.16
C LEU A 64 -8.05 -18.96 0.88
N SER A 65 -6.98 -18.79 0.11
CA SER A 65 -5.67 -18.40 0.66
C SER A 65 -5.70 -16.95 1.14
N LYS A 66 -4.71 -16.54 1.92
CA LYS A 66 -4.55 -15.15 2.36
C LYS A 66 -4.53 -14.19 1.14
N GLY A 67 -3.73 -14.50 0.13
CA GLY A 67 -3.66 -13.70 -1.09
C GLY A 67 -5.00 -13.61 -1.84
N MET A 68 -5.76 -14.74 -1.95
CA MET A 68 -7.11 -14.69 -2.53
C MET A 68 -8.07 -13.83 -1.72
N LEU A 69 -7.96 -13.80 -0.40
CA LEU A 69 -8.76 -12.90 0.45
C LEU A 69 -8.39 -11.44 0.20
N SER A 70 -7.10 -11.12 0.05
CA SER A 70 -6.64 -9.78 -0.34
C SER A 70 -7.19 -9.38 -1.72
N MET A 71 -7.21 -10.28 -2.70
CA MET A 71 -7.83 -10.01 -4.00
C MET A 71 -9.32 -9.69 -3.88
N VAL A 72 -10.07 -10.40 -3.03
CA VAL A 72 -11.49 -10.09 -2.77
C VAL A 72 -11.66 -8.68 -2.21
N THR A 73 -10.83 -8.29 -1.24
CA THR A 73 -10.90 -6.95 -0.64
C THR A 73 -10.50 -5.85 -1.62
N ILE A 74 -9.51 -6.10 -2.47
CA ILE A 74 -9.12 -5.21 -3.56
C ILE A 74 -10.28 -5.01 -4.55
N ILE A 75 -10.95 -6.09 -4.98
CA ILE A 75 -12.11 -6.01 -5.88
C ILE A 75 -13.20 -5.12 -5.27
N VAL A 76 -13.51 -5.31 -3.99
CA VAL A 76 -14.52 -4.47 -3.31
C VAL A 76 -14.06 -3.01 -3.26
N ALA A 77 -12.82 -2.74 -2.92
CA ALA A 77 -12.27 -1.39 -2.83
C ALA A 77 -12.32 -0.66 -4.18
N MET A 78 -11.94 -1.33 -5.26
CA MET A 78 -11.94 -0.75 -6.62
C MET A 78 -13.36 -0.55 -7.14
N ALA A 79 -14.20 -1.58 -7.04
CA ALA A 79 -15.57 -1.56 -7.55
C ALA A 79 -16.53 -0.70 -6.71
N SER A 80 -16.20 -0.36 -5.47
CA SER A 80 -17.00 0.51 -4.61
C SER A 80 -17.18 1.92 -5.17
N LYS A 81 -16.23 2.40 -5.98
CA LYS A 81 -16.16 3.78 -6.49
C LYS A 81 -16.29 4.85 -5.39
N ALA A 82 -15.96 4.50 -4.16
CA ALA A 82 -16.00 5.42 -3.03
C ALA A 82 -14.97 6.54 -3.20
N ALA A 83 -15.34 7.78 -2.90
CA ALA A 83 -14.47 8.96 -3.04
C ALA A 83 -13.19 8.85 -2.19
N PHE A 84 -13.30 8.23 -1.02
CA PHE A 84 -12.17 7.93 -0.12
C PHE A 84 -12.11 6.42 0.13
N THR A 85 -11.01 5.81 -0.23
CA THR A 85 -10.80 4.37 -0.06
C THR A 85 -9.58 4.10 0.81
N PHE A 86 -9.80 3.50 1.97
CA PHE A 86 -8.76 3.09 2.90
C PHE A 86 -8.43 1.62 2.67
N LEU A 87 -7.16 1.33 2.45
CA LEU A 87 -6.63 0.01 2.16
C LEU A 87 -5.62 -0.36 3.25
N ASP A 88 -5.97 -1.32 4.09
CA ASP A 88 -5.11 -1.79 5.17
C ASP A 88 -4.39 -3.07 4.74
N GLU A 89 -3.06 -2.96 4.58
CA GLU A 89 -2.17 -4.03 4.09
C GLU A 89 -2.71 -4.75 2.83
N PRO A 90 -3.09 -4.03 1.76
CA PRO A 90 -3.84 -4.61 0.63
C PRO A 90 -3.08 -5.70 -0.11
N VAL A 91 -1.75 -5.67 -0.10
CA VAL A 91 -0.90 -6.63 -0.82
C VAL A 91 -0.44 -7.81 0.04
N ALA A 92 -0.93 -7.92 1.29
CA ALA A 92 -0.56 -9.00 2.18
C ALA A 92 -0.93 -10.38 1.61
N GLY A 93 0.09 -11.23 1.46
CA GLY A 93 -0.07 -12.60 0.92
C GLY A 93 -0.24 -12.69 -0.59
N LEU A 94 -0.15 -11.59 -1.33
CA LEU A 94 -0.04 -11.60 -2.79
C LEU A 94 1.39 -11.98 -3.22
N ASP A 95 1.50 -12.66 -4.35
CA ASP A 95 2.78 -12.82 -5.03
C ASP A 95 3.17 -11.52 -5.77
N VAL A 96 4.40 -11.49 -6.29
CA VAL A 96 4.96 -10.29 -6.95
C VAL A 96 4.10 -9.84 -8.12
N VAL A 97 3.62 -10.76 -8.94
CA VAL A 97 2.82 -10.44 -10.13
C VAL A 97 1.48 -9.81 -9.74
N ALA A 98 0.80 -10.38 -8.75
CA ALA A 98 -0.47 -9.86 -8.27
C ALA A 98 -0.31 -8.48 -7.59
N ARG A 99 0.83 -8.22 -6.91
CA ARG A 99 1.14 -6.91 -6.35
C ARG A 99 1.35 -5.85 -7.43
N GLU A 100 2.14 -6.15 -8.45
CA GLU A 100 2.34 -5.25 -9.60
C GLU A 100 1.00 -4.92 -10.28
N GLN A 101 0.14 -5.93 -10.47
CA GLN A 101 -1.19 -5.73 -11.02
C GLN A 101 -2.05 -4.82 -10.14
N PHE A 102 -2.01 -5.00 -8.82
CA PHE A 102 -2.73 -4.13 -7.89
C PHE A 102 -2.26 -2.67 -7.97
N TYR A 103 -0.95 -2.40 -7.93
CA TYR A 103 -0.44 -1.03 -8.00
C TYR A 103 -0.74 -0.37 -9.34
N LYS A 104 -0.67 -1.13 -10.43
CA LYS A 104 -1.08 -0.65 -11.75
C LYS A 104 -2.56 -0.24 -11.78
N LEU A 105 -3.45 -1.10 -11.28
CA LEU A 105 -4.88 -0.82 -11.15
C LEU A 105 -5.16 0.41 -10.28
N LEU A 106 -4.40 0.57 -9.20
CA LEU A 106 -4.52 1.71 -8.30
C LEU A 106 -4.21 3.03 -9.01
N ILE A 107 -3.10 3.08 -9.77
CA ILE A 107 -2.70 4.25 -10.54
C ILE A 107 -3.71 4.54 -11.66
N GLU A 108 -4.16 3.51 -12.41
CA GLU A 108 -5.17 3.65 -13.45
C GLU A 108 -6.45 4.28 -12.87
N GLU A 109 -6.96 3.72 -11.78
CA GLU A 109 -8.18 4.18 -11.13
C GLU A 109 -8.05 5.60 -10.54
N TYR A 110 -6.91 5.90 -9.93
CA TYR A 110 -6.60 7.25 -9.44
C TYR A 110 -6.59 8.27 -10.58
N THR A 111 -5.90 7.95 -11.68
CA THR A 111 -5.76 8.84 -12.83
C THR A 111 -7.10 9.10 -13.52
N GLU A 112 -7.95 8.07 -13.63
CA GLU A 112 -9.24 8.17 -14.30
C GLU A 112 -10.30 8.90 -13.47
N THR A 113 -10.28 8.73 -12.14
CA THR A 113 -11.39 9.18 -11.28
C THR A 113 -11.02 10.31 -10.32
N GLY A 114 -9.74 10.51 -10.03
CA GLY A 114 -9.26 11.50 -9.05
C GLY A 114 -9.68 11.20 -7.60
N ARG A 115 -10.17 9.99 -7.29
CA ARG A 115 -10.56 9.65 -5.92
C ARG A 115 -9.34 9.41 -5.04
N THR A 116 -9.51 9.58 -3.74
CA THR A 116 -8.42 9.47 -2.78
C THR A 116 -8.26 8.04 -2.27
N PHE A 117 -7.03 7.53 -2.32
CA PHE A 117 -6.62 6.27 -1.71
C PHE A 117 -5.69 6.52 -0.53
N VAL A 118 -5.97 5.89 0.60
CA VAL A 118 -5.10 5.88 1.77
C VAL A 118 -4.67 4.45 2.02
N ILE A 119 -3.37 4.18 1.96
CA ILE A 119 -2.81 2.83 2.05
C ILE A 119 -1.97 2.74 3.31
N SER A 120 -2.27 1.79 4.21
CA SER A 120 -1.34 1.37 5.25
C SER A 120 -0.54 0.17 4.75
N THR A 121 0.77 0.24 4.82
CA THR A 121 1.66 -0.86 4.45
C THR A 121 2.99 -0.78 5.17
N HIS A 122 3.63 -1.93 5.35
CA HIS A 122 5.01 -2.03 5.82
C HIS A 122 6.00 -2.31 4.67
N ILE A 123 5.51 -2.48 3.44
CA ILE A 123 6.32 -2.72 2.23
C ILE A 123 6.53 -1.38 1.53
N ILE A 124 7.52 -0.63 2.00
CA ILE A 124 7.76 0.75 1.58
C ILE A 124 8.28 0.80 0.14
N GLU A 125 9.17 -0.12 -0.24
CA GLU A 125 9.85 -0.12 -1.54
C GLU A 125 8.87 -0.17 -2.72
N GLU A 126 7.78 -0.93 -2.59
CA GLU A 126 6.78 -1.06 -3.66
C GLU A 126 5.76 0.08 -3.65
N ALA A 127 5.48 0.64 -2.46
CA ALA A 127 4.49 1.70 -2.29
C ALA A 127 5.05 3.09 -2.68
N ALA A 128 6.35 3.31 -2.50
CA ALA A 128 6.99 4.60 -2.76
C ALA A 128 6.81 5.08 -4.20
N ASP A 129 6.76 4.16 -5.17
CA ASP A 129 6.61 4.48 -6.60
C ASP A 129 5.18 4.93 -6.98
N VAL A 130 4.20 4.73 -6.10
CA VAL A 130 2.78 4.99 -6.40
C VAL A 130 2.12 5.99 -5.45
N LEU A 131 2.78 6.39 -4.38
CA LEU A 131 2.25 7.32 -3.38
C LEU A 131 2.73 8.75 -3.66
N GLU A 132 1.81 9.71 -3.60
CA GLU A 132 2.13 11.15 -3.68
C GLU A 132 2.63 11.69 -2.34
N GLU A 133 1.99 11.25 -1.25
CA GLU A 133 2.30 11.69 0.12
C GLU A 133 2.53 10.49 1.03
N VAL A 134 3.47 10.63 1.95
CA VAL A 134 3.83 9.62 2.94
C VAL A 134 3.72 10.17 4.34
N ILE A 135 3.03 9.42 5.21
CA ILE A 135 2.97 9.67 6.65
C ILE A 135 3.58 8.47 7.38
N ILE A 136 4.70 8.69 8.06
CA ILE A 136 5.34 7.65 8.87
C ILE A 136 4.85 7.77 10.31
N LEU A 137 4.30 6.67 10.81
CA LEU A 137 3.80 6.57 12.18
C LEU A 137 4.75 5.72 13.04
N LYS A 138 5.10 6.21 14.23
CA LYS A 138 5.86 5.46 15.23
C LYS A 138 5.32 5.76 16.62
N ASP A 139 5.08 4.70 17.40
CA ASP A 139 4.60 4.80 18.80
C ASP A 139 3.35 5.68 18.94
N GLY A 140 2.42 5.59 17.97
CA GLY A 140 1.18 6.35 17.95
C GLY A 140 1.34 7.84 17.64
N LYS A 141 2.50 8.25 17.13
CA LYS A 141 2.81 9.65 16.74
C LYS A 141 3.23 9.71 15.28
N VAL A 142 2.93 10.83 14.62
CA VAL A 142 3.48 11.15 13.33
C VAL A 142 4.96 11.46 13.50
N LEU A 143 5.81 10.65 12.87
CA LEU A 143 7.26 10.84 12.85
C LEU A 143 7.67 11.74 11.67
N LEU A 144 7.04 11.53 10.52
CA LEU A 144 7.30 12.26 9.27
C LEU A 144 5.99 12.38 8.50
N GLU A 145 5.81 13.53 7.86
CA GLU A 145 4.81 13.78 6.83
C GLU A 145 5.53 14.52 5.70
N ALA A 146 5.49 13.98 4.50
CA ALA A 146 6.22 14.52 3.36
C ALA A 146 5.60 14.11 2.03
N ASP A 147 5.78 14.95 1.02
CA ASP A 147 5.67 14.59 -0.38
C ASP A 147 6.72 13.52 -0.72
N THR A 148 6.31 12.46 -1.41
CA THR A 148 7.18 11.30 -1.68
C THR A 148 8.37 11.69 -2.56
N GLN A 149 8.15 12.52 -3.59
CA GLN A 149 9.23 12.95 -4.47
C GLN A 149 10.24 13.82 -3.71
N ALA A 150 9.74 14.74 -2.88
CA ALA A 150 10.60 15.57 -2.04
C ALA A 150 11.43 14.73 -1.05
N LEU A 151 10.83 13.68 -0.50
CA LEU A 151 11.53 12.74 0.40
C LEU A 151 12.63 11.97 -0.35
N VAL A 152 12.32 11.42 -1.53
CA VAL A 152 13.28 10.72 -2.39
C VAL A 152 14.39 11.67 -2.82
N ASP A 153 14.05 12.90 -3.21
CA ASP A 153 15.02 13.92 -3.61
C ASP A 153 15.94 14.37 -2.45
N SER A 154 15.49 14.24 -1.22
CA SER A 154 16.28 14.53 -0.02
C SER A 154 17.20 13.38 0.39
N ALA A 155 16.88 12.15 -0.01
CA ALA A 155 17.65 10.97 0.37
C ALA A 155 18.92 10.83 -0.48
N ARG A 156 20.03 10.52 0.18
CA ARG A 156 21.30 10.21 -0.49
C ARG A 156 21.89 8.95 0.11
N TYR A 157 22.23 8.01 -0.76
CA TYR A 157 22.98 6.83 -0.38
C TYR A 157 24.47 7.12 -0.49
N VAL A 158 25.19 6.98 0.63
CA VAL A 158 26.63 7.21 0.73
C VAL A 158 27.31 5.90 1.07
N SER A 159 28.25 5.47 0.23
CA SER A 159 29.00 4.24 0.45
C SER A 159 30.49 4.43 0.14
N GLY A 160 31.34 3.74 0.89
CA GLY A 160 32.79 3.84 0.72
C GLY A 160 33.53 3.19 1.88
N LYS A 161 34.80 3.61 2.10
CA LYS A 161 35.50 3.22 3.32
C LYS A 161 34.81 3.84 4.53
N ALA A 162 34.77 3.12 5.63
CA ALA A 162 34.04 3.55 6.82
C ALA A 162 34.49 4.96 7.30
N GLU A 163 35.78 5.22 7.32
CA GLU A 163 36.35 6.50 7.72
C GLU A 163 35.91 7.65 6.81
N ASP A 164 35.88 7.42 5.48
CA ASP A 164 35.47 8.42 4.50
C ASP A 164 33.94 8.70 4.60
N VAL A 165 33.13 7.66 4.77
CA VAL A 165 31.68 7.80 4.97
C VAL A 165 31.38 8.55 6.26
N ASP A 166 32.06 8.23 7.37
CA ASP A 166 31.88 8.93 8.65
C ASP A 166 32.26 10.41 8.55
N ALA A 167 33.33 10.71 7.84
CA ALA A 167 33.75 12.09 7.59
C ALA A 167 32.76 12.86 6.71
N ALA A 168 32.29 12.23 5.63
CA ALA A 168 31.34 12.84 4.68
C ALA A 168 29.97 13.08 5.27
N THR A 169 29.56 12.27 6.27
CA THR A 169 28.23 12.34 6.89
C THR A 169 28.25 12.95 8.28
N ALA A 170 29.39 13.52 8.70
CA ALA A 170 29.54 14.15 10.03
C ALA A 170 28.52 15.30 10.22
N GLY A 171 27.70 15.21 11.26
CA GLY A 171 26.66 16.20 11.57
C GLY A 171 25.38 16.08 10.73
N LEU A 172 25.27 15.09 9.86
CA LEU A 172 24.05 14.79 9.13
C LEU A 172 23.26 13.67 9.81
N GLU A 173 21.95 13.64 9.60
CA GLU A 173 21.10 12.57 10.07
C GLU A 173 21.27 11.33 9.18
N THR A 174 21.82 10.25 9.74
CA THR A 174 22.10 9.01 9.02
C THR A 174 21.17 7.89 9.43
N HIS A 175 20.72 7.10 8.45
CA HIS A 175 19.83 5.98 8.60
C HIS A 175 20.42 4.72 7.97
N HIS A 176 19.99 3.54 8.44
CA HIS A 176 20.36 2.22 7.90
C HIS A 176 21.86 2.03 7.69
N PRO A 177 22.71 2.20 8.74
CA PRO A 177 24.14 1.94 8.60
C PRO A 177 24.38 0.44 8.37
N GLU A 178 25.05 0.14 7.27
CA GLU A 178 25.52 -1.20 6.95
C GLU A 178 27.05 -1.20 6.96
N ILE A 179 27.66 -2.19 7.61
CA ILE A 179 29.11 -2.33 7.70
C ILE A 179 29.50 -3.72 7.15
N SER A 180 30.36 -3.73 6.15
CA SER A 180 30.94 -4.93 5.56
C SER A 180 32.46 -4.83 5.51
N GLY A 181 33.14 -5.43 6.46
CA GLY A 181 34.59 -5.32 6.61
C GLY A 181 35.03 -3.88 6.85
N ARG A 182 35.74 -3.28 5.86
CA ARG A 182 36.18 -1.87 5.90
C ARG A 182 35.24 -0.92 5.16
N ALA A 183 34.20 -1.45 4.52
CA ALA A 183 33.22 -0.67 3.82
C ALA A 183 32.05 -0.32 4.74
N LYS A 184 31.50 0.87 4.57
CA LYS A 184 30.30 1.35 5.24
C LYS A 184 29.38 1.98 4.21
N SER A 185 28.07 1.77 4.39
CA SER A 185 27.05 2.50 3.67
C SER A 185 26.02 3.06 4.65
N VAL A 186 25.46 4.21 4.31
CA VAL A 186 24.40 4.89 5.07
C VAL A 186 23.47 5.62 4.12
N THR A 187 22.22 5.78 4.51
CA THR A 187 21.30 6.72 3.88
C THR A 187 21.27 8.02 4.70
N VAL A 188 21.42 9.15 4.02
CA VAL A 188 21.37 10.50 4.62
C VAL A 188 20.14 11.21 4.12
N LEU A 189 19.35 11.80 5.01
CA LEU A 189 18.27 12.72 4.65
C LEU A 189 18.79 14.17 4.74
N LEU A 190 18.89 14.81 3.59
CA LEU A 190 19.36 16.20 3.50
C LEU A 190 18.21 17.17 3.75
N LYS A 191 18.37 18.08 4.70
CA LYS A 191 17.44 19.21 4.89
C LYS A 191 17.65 20.26 3.81
N PRO A 192 16.65 21.11 3.54
CA PRO A 192 16.82 22.22 2.59
C PRO A 192 18.08 23.04 2.89
N GLY A 193 18.95 23.18 1.87
CA GLY A 193 20.24 23.90 2.00
C GLY A 193 21.41 23.06 2.51
N GLN A 194 21.21 21.79 2.85
CA GLN A 194 22.32 20.86 3.14
C GLN A 194 22.80 20.18 1.85
N SER A 195 24.09 19.92 1.78
CA SER A 195 24.73 19.14 0.72
C SER A 195 25.78 18.22 1.30
N LEU A 196 26.02 17.10 0.63
CA LEU A 196 27.20 16.29 0.92
C LEU A 196 28.45 17.02 0.45
N PRO A 197 29.58 16.87 1.16
CA PRO A 197 30.86 17.36 0.65
C PRO A 197 31.16 16.71 -0.70
N ALA A 198 31.73 17.49 -1.62
CA ALA A 198 32.18 16.95 -2.90
C ALA A 198 33.27 15.92 -2.64
N GLY A 199 33.05 14.66 -3.02
CA GLY A 199 34.00 13.57 -2.92
C GLY A 199 35.01 13.58 -4.05
#